data_19f6d4cf450cbd20c0682ea9c7b93634
#
_entry.id   19f6d4cf450cbd20c0682ea9c7b93634
#
_cell.length_a   1.000
_cell.length_b   1.000
_cell.length_c   1.000
_cell.angle_alpha   90.00
_cell.angle_beta   90.00
_cell.angle_gamma   90.00
#
_symmetry.space_group_name_H-M   'P 1'
#
loop_
_entity.id
_entity.type
_entity.pdbx_description
1 polymer ?
#
loop_
_entity_poly.entity_id
_entity_poly.type
_entity_poly.pdbx_seq_one_letter_code
_entity_poly.pdbx_strand_id
1 'polypeptide(L)'
;MIIKAFEISKINLKQNHFFLFYGENEGHKNQIIKEKFKKAFDDNIYLYDENEVIQNQEDFFNNILSQSFFESEKLIIISRITDKIKDIVDEIIEKKVEDLTLILNAGILEKKSKVRSLFEKNKETVCVPFYDDNNETLSGITNKFFKDSKIQVSQESINLIVQRCQGDRQNLINELEKIKSFSKNKNKVNSEDILKLTNLAENYSVSELVDNCLAKNKKKTIRILNENKYSVEDCILIIRSFLIKSKRLLKLVQENKNNKNIDNIFSTFK
;
A
#
# COMPACT_ATOMS: atom_id res chain seq x y z
N MET A 1 5.51 -17.01 15.51
CA MET A 1 6.28 -15.90 16.13
C MET A 1 5.84 -14.57 15.55
N ILE A 2 5.62 -13.51 16.39
CA ILE A 2 5.27 -12.17 15.89
C ILE A 2 6.54 -11.32 15.92
N ILE A 3 6.86 -10.64 14.81
CA ILE A 3 8.02 -9.75 14.69
C ILE A 3 7.64 -8.44 14.02
N LYS A 4 8.41 -7.39 14.27
CA LYS A 4 8.24 -6.11 13.59
C LYS A 4 8.85 -6.14 12.19
N ALA A 5 8.30 -5.37 11.25
CA ALA A 5 8.73 -5.36 9.86
C ALA A 5 10.25 -5.09 9.68
N PHE A 6 10.85 -4.23 10.49
CA PHE A 6 12.29 -3.95 10.42
C PHE A 6 13.18 -5.12 10.91
N GLU A 7 12.63 -6.05 11.69
CA GLU A 7 13.36 -7.22 12.20
C GLU A 7 13.44 -8.34 11.17
N ILE A 8 12.61 -8.29 10.14
CA ILE A 8 12.55 -9.34 9.12
C ILE A 8 13.88 -9.51 8.38
N SER A 9 14.70 -8.45 8.29
CA SER A 9 16.04 -8.50 7.71
C SER A 9 16.96 -9.50 8.44
N LYS A 10 16.72 -9.73 9.73
CA LYS A 10 17.53 -10.62 10.60
C LYS A 10 17.07 -12.08 10.55
N ILE A 11 15.89 -12.36 9.98
CA ILE A 11 15.32 -13.69 9.93
C ILE A 11 16.12 -14.57 8.95
N ASN A 12 16.44 -15.78 9.41
CA ASN A 12 17.05 -16.81 8.57
C ASN A 12 15.94 -17.52 7.76
N LEU A 13 15.96 -17.40 6.44
CA LEU A 13 15.00 -18.03 5.54
C LEU A 13 15.11 -19.55 5.51
N LYS A 14 16.29 -20.11 5.84
CA LYS A 14 16.49 -21.58 5.93
C LYS A 14 15.82 -22.24 7.14
N GLN A 15 15.36 -21.43 8.10
CA GLN A 15 14.72 -21.92 9.33
C GLN A 15 13.25 -21.52 9.43
N ASN A 16 12.84 -20.55 8.63
CA ASN A 16 11.50 -19.99 8.67
C ASN A 16 10.93 -19.98 7.24
N HIS A 17 9.87 -20.73 7.05
CA HIS A 17 9.32 -20.97 5.72
C HIS A 17 7.91 -20.39 5.54
N PHE A 18 7.20 -20.09 6.61
CA PHE A 18 5.81 -19.64 6.56
C PHE A 18 5.67 -18.22 7.10
N PHE A 19 5.28 -17.27 6.26
CA PHE A 19 5.18 -15.85 6.58
C PHE A 19 3.77 -15.33 6.32
N LEU A 20 3.21 -14.59 7.29
CA LEU A 20 2.02 -13.78 7.10
C LEU A 20 2.40 -12.30 7.18
N PHE A 21 2.26 -11.59 6.07
CA PHE A 21 2.40 -10.14 5.98
C PHE A 21 1.01 -9.52 5.93
N TYR A 22 0.67 -8.67 6.90
CA TYR A 22 -0.64 -8.03 6.96
C TYR A 22 -0.54 -6.57 7.38
N GLY A 23 -1.52 -5.76 6.97
CA GLY A 23 -1.57 -4.32 7.24
C GLY A 23 -1.72 -3.49 5.97
N GLU A 24 -1.83 -2.18 6.13
CA GLU A 24 -2.14 -1.24 5.05
C GLU A 24 -0.92 -0.89 4.18
N ASN A 25 0.29 -0.98 4.73
CA ASN A 25 1.50 -0.53 4.06
C ASN A 25 1.97 -1.52 2.96
N GLU A 26 1.26 -1.53 1.83
CA GLU A 26 1.61 -2.36 0.67
C GLU A 26 3.01 -2.05 0.13
N GLY A 27 3.41 -0.77 0.12
CA GLY A 27 4.73 -0.37 -0.34
C GLY A 27 5.86 -1.00 0.47
N HIS A 28 5.71 -1.08 1.80
CA HIS A 28 6.70 -1.71 2.65
C HIS A 28 6.73 -3.24 2.50
N LYS A 29 5.54 -3.88 2.39
CA LYS A 29 5.46 -5.33 2.12
C LYS A 29 6.16 -5.67 0.80
N ASN A 30 5.82 -4.96 -0.28
CA ASN A 30 6.43 -5.16 -1.60
C ASN A 30 7.94 -4.93 -1.61
N GLN A 31 8.42 -3.90 -0.89
CA GLN A 31 9.85 -3.65 -0.75
C GLN A 31 10.56 -4.84 -0.11
N ILE A 32 10.06 -5.35 1.02
CA ILE A 32 10.65 -6.48 1.72
C ILE A 32 10.60 -7.76 0.87
N ILE A 33 9.47 -8.04 0.23
CA ILE A 33 9.34 -9.19 -0.67
C ILE A 33 10.40 -9.11 -1.78
N LYS A 34 10.56 -7.95 -2.41
CA LYS A 34 11.51 -7.74 -3.49
C LYS A 34 12.96 -7.84 -3.03
N GLU A 35 13.30 -7.16 -1.93
CA GLU A 35 14.69 -7.01 -1.49
C GLU A 35 15.25 -8.23 -0.78
N LYS A 36 14.42 -8.96 -0.04
CA LYS A 36 14.86 -10.11 0.75
C LYS A 36 14.46 -11.44 0.12
N PHE A 37 13.19 -11.62 -0.23
CA PHE A 37 12.71 -12.92 -0.68
C PHE A 37 12.99 -13.15 -2.17
N LYS A 38 12.56 -12.27 -3.06
CA LYS A 38 12.77 -12.47 -4.50
C LYS A 38 14.24 -12.57 -4.89
N LYS A 39 15.14 -11.91 -4.15
CA LYS A 39 16.58 -12.03 -4.38
C LYS A 39 17.18 -13.37 -3.90
N ALA A 40 16.53 -14.05 -2.97
CA ALA A 40 17.02 -15.28 -2.41
C ALA A 40 16.59 -16.54 -3.21
N PHE A 41 15.50 -16.41 -3.99
CA PHE A 41 14.88 -17.55 -4.69
C PHE A 41 15.02 -17.48 -6.22
N ASP A 42 15.78 -16.50 -6.76
CA ASP A 42 16.01 -16.29 -8.20
C ASP A 42 14.71 -16.38 -9.03
N ASP A 43 14.60 -17.38 -9.94
CA ASP A 43 13.46 -17.53 -10.85
C ASP A 43 12.35 -18.47 -10.32
N ASN A 44 12.55 -19.15 -9.17
CA ASN A 44 11.59 -20.10 -8.60
C ASN A 44 10.51 -19.40 -7.77
N ILE A 45 9.84 -18.39 -8.35
CA ILE A 45 8.85 -17.56 -7.68
C ILE A 45 7.48 -17.74 -8.33
N TYR A 46 6.52 -18.21 -7.53
CA TYR A 46 5.15 -18.44 -7.96
C TYR A 46 4.21 -17.45 -7.28
N LEU A 47 3.42 -16.75 -8.07
CA LEU A 47 2.48 -15.72 -7.61
C LEU A 47 1.06 -16.22 -7.81
N TYR A 48 0.26 -16.24 -6.75
CA TYR A 48 -1.13 -16.64 -6.77
C TYR A 48 -2.01 -15.57 -6.15
N ASP A 49 -3.28 -15.60 -6.55
CA ASP A 49 -4.37 -14.92 -5.85
C ASP A 49 -5.14 -15.90 -4.97
N GLU A 50 -5.66 -15.45 -3.82
CA GLU A 50 -6.45 -16.31 -2.93
C GLU A 50 -7.59 -17.03 -3.67
N ASN A 51 -8.33 -16.31 -4.52
CA ASN A 51 -9.46 -16.90 -5.25
C ASN A 51 -8.99 -17.96 -6.24
N GLU A 52 -7.86 -17.78 -6.89
CA GLU A 52 -7.26 -18.75 -7.80
C GLU A 52 -6.91 -20.04 -7.05
N VAL A 53 -6.28 -19.92 -5.89
CA VAL A 53 -5.94 -21.06 -5.04
C VAL A 53 -7.17 -21.82 -4.56
N ILE A 54 -8.23 -21.09 -4.15
CA ILE A 54 -9.47 -21.72 -3.67
C ILE A 54 -10.22 -22.42 -4.82
N GLN A 55 -10.25 -21.85 -6.02
CA GLN A 55 -10.95 -22.41 -7.16
C GLN A 55 -10.24 -23.62 -7.76
N ASN A 56 -8.91 -23.65 -7.72
CA ASN A 56 -8.08 -24.68 -8.34
C ASN A 56 -7.17 -25.37 -7.31
N GLN A 57 -7.76 -25.80 -6.20
CA GLN A 57 -7.00 -26.33 -5.07
C GLN A 57 -6.15 -27.57 -5.41
N GLU A 58 -6.67 -28.50 -6.22
CA GLU A 58 -5.93 -29.69 -6.63
C GLU A 58 -4.69 -29.34 -7.47
N ASP A 59 -4.84 -28.46 -8.45
CA ASP A 59 -3.73 -28.02 -9.29
C ASP A 59 -2.68 -27.25 -8.47
N PHE A 60 -3.14 -26.44 -7.53
CA PHE A 60 -2.27 -25.71 -6.62
C PHE A 60 -1.45 -26.67 -5.76
N PHE A 61 -2.08 -27.67 -5.13
CA PHE A 61 -1.35 -28.69 -4.36
C PHE A 61 -0.40 -29.50 -5.21
N ASN A 62 -0.80 -29.90 -6.43
CA ASN A 62 0.08 -30.62 -7.35
C ASN A 62 1.32 -29.78 -7.70
N ASN A 63 1.17 -28.48 -7.93
CA ASN A 63 2.29 -27.58 -8.20
C ASN A 63 3.21 -27.38 -7.01
N ILE A 64 2.67 -27.32 -5.77
CA ILE A 64 3.47 -27.21 -4.55
C ILE A 64 4.24 -28.50 -4.27
N LEU A 65 3.55 -29.63 -4.40
CA LEU A 65 4.09 -30.95 -4.07
C LEU A 65 4.98 -31.53 -5.16
N SER A 66 4.91 -31.02 -6.41
CA SER A 66 5.79 -31.45 -7.47
C SER A 66 7.23 -31.07 -7.15
N GLN A 67 8.04 -32.05 -6.80
CA GLN A 67 9.48 -31.86 -6.71
C GLN A 67 10.06 -31.89 -8.13
N SER A 68 10.61 -30.79 -8.59
CA SER A 68 11.47 -30.80 -9.76
C SER A 68 12.86 -31.24 -9.35
N PHE A 69 13.46 -32.18 -10.05
CA PHE A 69 14.84 -32.64 -9.82
C PHE A 69 15.89 -31.51 -9.96
N PHE A 70 15.47 -30.34 -10.44
CA PHE A 70 16.33 -29.18 -10.73
C PHE A 70 15.99 -27.94 -9.91
N GLU A 71 14.89 -27.91 -9.14
CA GLU A 71 14.48 -26.76 -8.32
C GLU A 71 14.85 -27.00 -6.87
N SER A 72 15.75 -26.18 -6.32
CA SER A 72 16.25 -26.36 -4.96
C SER A 72 15.32 -25.80 -3.89
N GLU A 73 14.69 -24.66 -4.10
CA GLU A 73 13.77 -24.01 -3.16
C GLU A 73 12.72 -23.21 -3.93
N LYS A 74 11.44 -23.25 -3.50
CA LYS A 74 10.32 -22.49 -4.12
C LYS A 74 9.84 -21.39 -3.22
N LEU A 75 9.58 -20.20 -3.79
CA LEU A 75 8.89 -19.11 -3.12
C LEU A 75 7.48 -18.98 -3.68
N ILE A 76 6.48 -19.20 -2.85
CA ILE A 76 5.08 -18.98 -3.19
C ILE A 76 4.58 -17.76 -2.47
N ILE A 77 3.98 -16.84 -3.22
CA ILE A 77 3.36 -15.62 -2.70
C ILE A 77 1.88 -15.65 -3.05
N ILE A 78 1.02 -15.71 -2.03
CA ILE A 78 -0.43 -15.65 -2.23
C ILE A 78 -0.90 -14.27 -1.76
N SER A 79 -1.57 -13.54 -2.65
CA SER A 79 -2.03 -12.18 -2.41
C SER A 79 -3.54 -12.12 -2.11
N ARG A 80 -3.98 -10.99 -1.55
CA ARG A 80 -5.38 -10.70 -1.19
C ARG A 80 -5.99 -11.68 -0.20
N ILE A 81 -5.18 -12.14 0.72
CA ILE A 81 -5.53 -13.15 1.73
C ILE A 81 -6.67 -12.68 2.64
N THR A 82 -7.63 -13.58 2.82
CA THR A 82 -8.72 -13.50 3.80
C THR A 82 -8.78 -14.78 4.64
N ASP A 83 -9.76 -14.89 5.53
CA ASP A 83 -9.94 -16.10 6.35
C ASP A 83 -10.39 -17.34 5.57
N LYS A 84 -10.74 -17.22 4.30
CA LYS A 84 -11.20 -18.33 3.46
C LYS A 84 -10.10 -19.35 3.16
N ILE A 85 -8.84 -18.90 3.07
CA ILE A 85 -7.70 -19.78 2.75
C ILE A 85 -7.19 -20.59 3.95
N LYS A 86 -7.71 -20.32 5.15
CA LYS A 86 -7.17 -20.84 6.41
C LYS A 86 -6.94 -22.34 6.37
N ASP A 87 -7.90 -23.12 5.89
CA ASP A 87 -7.82 -24.59 5.93
C ASP A 87 -6.78 -25.13 4.94
N ILE A 88 -6.62 -24.50 3.78
CA ILE A 88 -5.57 -24.81 2.79
C ILE A 88 -4.18 -24.55 3.38
N VAL A 89 -4.02 -23.40 4.04
CA VAL A 89 -2.73 -23.01 4.64
C VAL A 89 -2.38 -23.91 5.81
N ASP A 90 -3.35 -24.30 6.62
CA ASP A 90 -3.17 -25.22 7.74
C ASP A 90 -2.65 -26.58 7.23
N GLU A 91 -3.27 -27.10 6.17
CA GLU A 91 -2.84 -28.33 5.49
C GLU A 91 -1.40 -28.25 4.94
N ILE A 92 -0.99 -27.09 4.36
CA ILE A 92 0.37 -26.89 3.85
C ILE A 92 1.38 -26.91 5.01
N ILE A 93 1.05 -26.27 6.12
CA ILE A 93 1.91 -26.23 7.30
C ILE A 93 2.05 -27.63 7.92
N GLU A 94 0.94 -28.40 8.02
CA GLU A 94 0.95 -29.76 8.55
C GLU A 94 1.74 -30.75 7.69
N LYS A 95 1.67 -30.60 6.37
CA LYS A 95 2.42 -31.45 5.42
C LYS A 95 3.93 -31.24 5.45
N LYS A 96 4.41 -30.16 6.08
CA LYS A 96 5.85 -29.82 6.18
C LYS A 96 6.58 -29.99 4.86
N VAL A 97 6.04 -29.37 3.80
CA VAL A 97 6.63 -29.44 2.46
C VAL A 97 8.05 -28.90 2.53
N GLU A 98 9.03 -29.75 2.24
CA GLU A 98 10.44 -29.38 2.18
C GLU A 98 10.66 -28.40 1.00
N ASP A 99 11.65 -27.52 1.14
CA ASP A 99 12.05 -26.56 0.10
C ASP A 99 10.96 -25.57 -0.37
N LEU A 100 9.94 -25.35 0.45
CA LEU A 100 8.86 -24.39 0.20
C LEU A 100 8.91 -23.20 1.16
N THR A 101 9.04 -21.99 0.63
CA THR A 101 8.76 -20.77 1.41
C THR A 101 7.44 -20.15 0.94
N LEU A 102 6.51 -19.94 1.87
CA LEU A 102 5.18 -19.40 1.63
C LEU A 102 5.05 -18.02 2.27
N ILE A 103 4.64 -17.03 1.47
CA ILE A 103 4.25 -15.71 1.94
C ILE A 103 2.77 -15.49 1.67
N LEU A 104 2.01 -15.26 2.73
CA LEU A 104 0.63 -14.78 2.65
C LEU A 104 0.63 -13.26 2.74
N ASN A 105 0.25 -12.57 1.67
CA ASN A 105 0.13 -11.12 1.63
C ASN A 105 -1.33 -10.72 1.79
N ALA A 106 -1.67 -10.22 2.99
CA ALA A 106 -2.99 -9.78 3.37
C ALA A 106 -3.07 -8.26 3.51
N GLY A 107 -4.26 -7.70 3.33
CA GLY A 107 -4.58 -6.35 3.78
C GLY A 107 -4.70 -6.29 5.31
N ILE A 108 -5.61 -5.45 5.81
CA ILE A 108 -5.89 -5.37 7.25
C ILE A 108 -6.51 -6.69 7.71
N LEU A 109 -5.93 -7.30 8.73
CA LEU A 109 -6.51 -8.45 9.43
C LEU A 109 -6.82 -8.08 10.88
N GLU A 110 -8.09 -8.16 11.26
CA GLU A 110 -8.51 -7.95 12.64
C GLU A 110 -7.97 -9.04 13.59
N LYS A 111 -7.96 -8.77 14.90
CA LYS A 111 -7.53 -9.76 15.90
C LYS A 111 -8.35 -11.07 15.89
N LYS A 112 -9.61 -11.00 15.44
CA LYS A 112 -10.50 -12.17 15.30
C LYS A 112 -10.25 -12.98 14.02
N SER A 113 -9.39 -12.53 13.11
CA SER A 113 -9.06 -13.28 11.89
C SER A 113 -8.49 -14.65 12.22
N LYS A 114 -9.03 -15.67 11.55
CA LYS A 114 -8.62 -17.07 11.74
C LYS A 114 -7.20 -17.32 11.21
N VAL A 115 -6.86 -16.76 10.04
CA VAL A 115 -5.52 -16.87 9.45
C VAL A 115 -4.50 -16.18 10.34
N ARG A 116 -4.80 -14.97 10.83
CA ARG A 116 -3.93 -14.26 11.75
C ARG A 116 -3.72 -15.06 13.04
N SER A 117 -4.79 -15.59 13.63
CA SER A 117 -4.72 -16.41 14.85
C SER A 117 -3.90 -17.69 14.65
N LEU A 118 -4.00 -18.34 13.47
CA LEU A 118 -3.20 -19.49 13.10
C LEU A 118 -1.70 -19.14 13.14
N PHE A 119 -1.30 -18.05 12.45
CA PHE A 119 0.10 -17.64 12.39
C PHE A 119 0.66 -17.08 13.71
N GLU A 120 -0.18 -16.45 14.54
CA GLU A 120 0.26 -15.97 15.85
C GLU A 120 0.51 -17.11 16.86
N LYS A 121 -0.26 -18.20 16.77
CA LYS A 121 -0.18 -19.34 17.71
C LYS A 121 0.84 -20.40 17.30
N ASN A 122 1.06 -20.60 16.01
CA ASN A 122 1.98 -21.62 15.53
C ASN A 122 3.44 -21.14 15.69
N LYS A 123 4.31 -22.02 16.21
CA LYS A 123 5.73 -21.71 16.45
C LYS A 123 6.58 -21.73 15.18
N GLU A 124 6.13 -22.42 14.14
CA GLU A 124 6.83 -22.58 12.86
C GLU A 124 6.51 -21.43 11.88
N THR A 125 5.63 -20.50 12.26
CA THR A 125 5.17 -19.41 11.42
C THR A 125 5.64 -18.06 11.92
N VAL A 126 5.81 -17.11 10.98
CA VAL A 126 6.23 -15.73 11.24
C VAL A 126 5.10 -14.79 10.83
N CYS A 127 4.63 -13.99 11.77
CA CYS A 127 3.55 -13.02 11.58
C CYS A 127 4.12 -11.61 11.65
N VAL A 128 3.93 -10.81 10.61
CA VAL A 128 4.55 -9.49 10.48
C VAL A 128 3.50 -8.43 10.17
N PRO A 129 3.20 -7.52 11.11
CA PRO A 129 2.35 -6.36 10.86
C PRO A 129 3.11 -5.27 10.12
N PHE A 130 2.46 -4.67 9.11
CA PHE A 130 2.95 -3.53 8.34
C PHE A 130 2.03 -2.34 8.55
N TYR A 131 2.45 -1.45 9.43
CA TYR A 131 1.74 -0.21 9.73
C TYR A 131 2.15 0.89 8.75
N ASP A 132 1.29 1.89 8.63
CA ASP A 132 1.59 3.08 7.82
C ASP A 132 2.85 3.79 8.29
N ASP A 133 3.55 4.38 7.34
CA ASP A 133 4.73 5.17 7.62
C ASP A 133 4.33 6.58 8.08
N ASN A 134 5.06 7.07 9.08
CA ASN A 134 5.00 8.49 9.42
C ASN A 134 6.01 9.31 8.58
N ASN A 135 5.87 10.63 8.63
CA ASN A 135 6.74 11.53 7.87
C ASN A 135 8.22 11.39 8.24
N GLU A 136 8.54 11.05 9.50
CA GLU A 136 9.92 10.83 9.94
C GLU A 136 10.53 9.59 9.28
N THR A 137 9.77 8.49 9.23
CA THR A 137 10.19 7.26 8.56
C THR A 137 10.42 7.50 7.07
N LEU A 138 9.48 8.16 6.39
CA LEU A 138 9.61 8.48 4.97
C LEU A 138 10.78 9.44 4.69
N SER A 139 11.01 10.43 5.55
CA SER A 139 12.17 11.32 5.47
C SER A 139 13.48 10.55 5.66
N GLY A 140 13.52 9.61 6.59
CA GLY A 140 14.67 8.72 6.80
C GLY A 140 14.99 7.87 5.57
N ILE A 141 13.96 7.27 4.94
CA ILE A 141 14.09 6.50 3.70
C ILE A 141 14.62 7.39 2.57
N THR A 142 14.07 8.58 2.41
CA THR A 142 14.44 9.55 1.39
C THR A 142 15.89 10.00 1.52
N ASN A 143 16.31 10.36 2.73
CA ASN A 143 17.69 10.75 3.04
C ASN A 143 18.68 9.62 2.72
N LYS A 144 18.38 8.39 3.16
CA LYS A 144 19.20 7.23 2.88
C LYS A 144 19.33 6.98 1.37
N PHE A 145 18.21 7.02 0.65
CA PHE A 145 18.18 6.82 -0.80
C PHE A 145 19.09 7.81 -1.55
N PHE A 146 19.00 9.11 -1.24
CA PHE A 146 19.81 10.12 -1.88
C PHE A 146 21.29 10.00 -1.51
N LYS A 147 21.60 9.66 -0.26
CA LYS A 147 22.96 9.37 0.19
C LYS A 147 23.57 8.20 -0.58
N ASP A 148 22.86 7.08 -0.67
CA ASP A 148 23.31 5.86 -1.35
C ASP A 148 23.46 6.10 -2.86
N SER A 149 22.58 6.93 -3.44
CA SER A 149 22.63 7.32 -4.85
C SER A 149 23.64 8.45 -5.16
N LYS A 150 24.30 9.03 -4.14
CA LYS A 150 25.23 10.17 -4.26
C LYS A 150 24.61 11.41 -4.92
N ILE A 151 23.31 11.64 -4.71
CA ILE A 151 22.58 12.80 -5.24
C ILE A 151 22.44 13.84 -4.14
N GLN A 152 22.87 15.08 -4.41
CA GLN A 152 22.71 16.17 -3.47
C GLN A 152 21.31 16.80 -3.58
N VAL A 153 20.56 16.76 -2.49
CA VAL A 153 19.20 17.32 -2.40
C VAL A 153 19.07 18.11 -1.10
N SER A 154 18.39 19.27 -1.15
CA SER A 154 18.15 20.07 0.05
C SER A 154 17.12 19.42 0.97
N GLN A 155 17.17 19.74 2.27
CA GLN A 155 16.18 19.26 3.24
C GLN A 155 14.76 19.75 2.89
N GLU A 156 14.63 20.96 2.35
CA GLU A 156 13.36 21.50 1.87
C GLU A 156 12.77 20.61 0.75
N SER A 157 13.60 20.19 -0.18
CA SER A 157 13.20 19.28 -1.26
C SER A 157 12.77 17.90 -0.74
N ILE A 158 13.47 17.38 0.26
CA ILE A 158 13.10 16.12 0.91
C ILE A 158 11.73 16.24 1.58
N ASN A 159 11.51 17.32 2.33
CA ASN A 159 10.22 17.57 2.97
C ASN A 159 9.09 17.69 1.95
N LEU A 160 9.35 18.36 0.82
CA LEU A 160 8.38 18.50 -0.27
C LEU A 160 8.00 17.13 -0.87
N ILE A 161 8.98 16.27 -1.13
CA ILE A 161 8.75 14.92 -1.67
C ILE A 161 7.90 14.11 -0.69
N VAL A 162 8.29 14.08 0.58
CA VAL A 162 7.59 13.32 1.64
C VAL A 162 6.16 13.80 1.82
N GLN A 163 5.95 15.13 1.88
CA GLN A 163 4.63 15.71 2.00
C GLN A 163 3.72 15.31 0.84
N ARG A 164 4.24 15.29 -0.38
CA ARG A 164 3.48 14.91 -1.57
C ARG A 164 3.12 13.44 -1.64
N CYS A 165 3.93 12.57 -1.01
CA CYS A 165 3.65 11.13 -0.98
C CYS A 165 2.54 10.76 0.02
N GLN A 166 2.11 11.66 0.91
CA GLN A 166 0.96 11.50 1.83
C GLN A 166 0.97 10.17 2.62
N GLY A 167 2.14 9.73 3.07
CA GLY A 167 2.28 8.46 3.81
C GLY A 167 2.47 7.22 2.94
N ASP A 168 2.27 7.31 1.62
CA ASP A 168 2.41 6.18 0.71
C ASP A 168 3.88 5.92 0.36
N ARG A 169 4.44 4.85 0.92
CA ARG A 169 5.82 4.42 0.67
C ARG A 169 6.05 4.00 -0.78
N GLN A 170 5.08 3.37 -1.44
CA GLN A 170 5.23 2.94 -2.83
C GLN A 170 5.36 4.16 -3.75
N ASN A 171 4.50 5.16 -3.54
CA ASN A 171 4.60 6.42 -4.25
C ASN A 171 5.95 7.10 -3.98
N LEU A 172 6.41 7.13 -2.74
CA LEU A 172 7.72 7.68 -2.40
C LEU A 172 8.84 6.99 -3.19
N ILE A 173 8.90 5.66 -3.16
CA ILE A 173 9.93 4.90 -3.89
C ILE A 173 9.88 5.20 -5.39
N ASN A 174 8.70 5.26 -5.98
CA ASN A 174 8.53 5.56 -7.40
C ASN A 174 9.05 6.97 -7.74
N GLU A 175 8.76 7.97 -6.88
CA GLU A 175 9.25 9.33 -7.06
C GLU A 175 10.77 9.42 -6.92
N LEU A 176 11.34 8.73 -5.93
CA LEU A 176 12.78 8.68 -5.73
C LEU A 176 13.52 8.06 -6.93
N GLU A 177 12.99 6.98 -7.50
CA GLU A 177 13.58 6.35 -8.69
C GLU A 177 13.44 7.24 -9.94
N LYS A 178 12.37 8.02 -10.09
CA LYS A 178 12.24 9.04 -11.14
C LYS A 178 13.31 10.12 -10.99
N ILE A 179 13.49 10.65 -9.79
CA ILE A 179 14.50 11.66 -9.50
C ILE A 179 15.92 11.12 -9.77
N LYS A 180 16.20 9.88 -9.35
CA LYS A 180 17.46 9.21 -9.62
C LYS A 180 17.72 9.05 -11.13
N SER A 181 16.70 8.67 -11.89
CA SER A 181 16.80 8.53 -13.34
C SER A 181 17.06 9.86 -14.03
N PHE A 182 16.43 10.94 -13.58
CA PHE A 182 16.68 12.29 -14.06
C PHE A 182 18.10 12.79 -13.71
N SER A 183 18.58 12.43 -12.52
CA SER A 183 19.89 12.89 -12.03
C SER A 183 21.09 12.20 -12.67
N LYS A 184 20.91 11.16 -13.51
CA LYS A 184 22.03 10.44 -14.16
C LYS A 184 23.01 11.36 -14.88
N ASN A 185 22.54 12.52 -15.36
CA ASN A 185 23.35 13.53 -16.04
C ASN A 185 23.61 14.79 -15.20
N LYS A 186 23.17 14.79 -13.90
CA LYS A 186 23.27 15.95 -13.00
C LYS A 186 23.57 15.47 -11.58
N ASN A 187 24.68 15.92 -11.01
CA ASN A 187 25.05 15.55 -9.63
C ASN A 187 24.21 16.29 -8.56
N LYS A 188 23.46 17.31 -8.95
CA LYS A 188 22.62 18.11 -8.06
C LYS A 188 21.24 18.31 -8.66
N VAL A 189 20.21 18.06 -7.87
CA VAL A 189 18.81 18.26 -8.24
C VAL A 189 18.25 19.40 -7.37
N ASN A 190 17.76 20.46 -8.00
CA ASN A 190 17.19 21.61 -7.28
C ASN A 190 15.69 21.43 -7.01
N SER A 191 15.12 22.31 -6.16
CA SER A 191 13.70 22.24 -5.80
C SER A 191 12.75 22.43 -6.98
N GLU A 192 13.14 23.21 -8.00
CA GLU A 192 12.34 23.37 -9.22
C GLU A 192 12.31 22.11 -10.08
N ASP A 193 13.45 21.41 -10.19
CA ASP A 193 13.52 20.13 -10.88
C ASP A 193 12.59 19.12 -10.20
N ILE A 194 12.62 19.08 -8.86
CA ILE A 194 11.75 18.22 -8.05
C ILE A 194 10.28 18.58 -8.27
N LEU A 195 9.93 19.85 -8.23
CA LEU A 195 8.55 20.30 -8.48
C LEU A 195 8.02 19.87 -9.85
N LYS A 196 8.89 19.89 -10.87
CA LYS A 196 8.55 19.46 -12.24
C LYS A 196 8.47 17.95 -12.39
N LEU A 197 9.36 17.21 -11.72
CA LEU A 197 9.45 15.76 -11.80
C LEU A 197 8.39 15.08 -10.94
N THR A 198 8.22 15.56 -9.72
CA THR A 198 7.22 15.11 -8.80
C THR A 198 5.89 15.83 -9.13
N ASN A 199 5.44 15.69 -10.38
CA ASN A 199 4.03 15.82 -10.70
C ASN A 199 3.26 14.66 -10.05
N LEU A 200 3.48 14.46 -8.76
CA LEU A 200 2.48 13.82 -7.93
C LEU A 200 1.26 14.72 -8.13
N ALA A 201 0.36 14.28 -8.96
CA ALA A 201 -0.99 14.79 -8.96
C ALA A 201 -1.31 14.95 -7.47
N GLU A 202 -1.56 16.17 -7.03
CA GLU A 202 -2.15 16.34 -5.72
C GLU A 202 -3.31 15.36 -5.79
N ASN A 203 -3.25 14.25 -5.03
CA ASN A 203 -4.34 13.28 -5.02
C ASN A 203 -5.51 13.99 -4.35
N TYR A 204 -6.13 14.86 -5.14
CA TYR A 204 -7.30 15.57 -4.71
C TYR A 204 -8.37 14.53 -4.42
N SER A 205 -8.80 14.49 -3.20
CA SER A 205 -9.88 13.59 -2.83
C SER A 205 -11.11 13.91 -3.68
N VAL A 206 -11.92 12.91 -3.96
CA VAL A 206 -13.25 13.12 -4.58
C VAL A 206 -14.03 14.20 -3.83
N SER A 207 -13.87 14.29 -2.51
CA SER A 207 -14.47 15.32 -1.67
C SER A 207 -13.98 16.72 -2.05
N GLU A 208 -12.68 16.91 -2.28
CA GLU A 208 -12.09 18.21 -2.62
C GLU A 208 -12.49 18.67 -4.03
N LEU A 209 -12.60 17.74 -4.99
CA LEU A 209 -13.14 18.04 -6.32
C LEU A 209 -14.56 18.59 -6.21
N VAL A 210 -15.43 17.88 -5.47
CA VAL A 210 -16.83 18.25 -5.30
C VAL A 210 -16.97 19.58 -4.56
N ASP A 211 -16.16 19.80 -3.50
CA ASP A 211 -16.20 21.06 -2.74
C ASP A 211 -15.79 22.27 -3.59
N ASN A 212 -14.72 22.15 -4.39
CA ASN A 212 -14.30 23.23 -5.28
C ASN A 212 -15.31 23.49 -6.41
N CYS A 213 -15.97 22.45 -6.90
CA CYS A 213 -17.03 22.58 -7.90
C CYS A 213 -18.27 23.31 -7.32
N LEU A 214 -18.72 22.90 -6.12
CA LEU A 214 -19.84 23.53 -5.43
C LEU A 214 -19.52 24.97 -5.00
N ALA A 215 -18.27 25.24 -4.63
CA ALA A 215 -17.78 26.60 -4.35
C ALA A 215 -17.56 27.44 -5.60
N LYS A 216 -17.85 26.93 -6.80
CA LYS A 216 -17.63 27.58 -8.10
C LYS A 216 -16.18 27.99 -8.37
N ASN A 217 -15.22 27.32 -7.74
CA ASN A 217 -13.80 27.55 -7.98
C ASN A 217 -13.38 26.83 -9.27
N LYS A 218 -13.77 27.42 -10.42
CA LYS A 218 -13.56 26.83 -11.75
C LYS A 218 -12.10 26.47 -12.03
N LYS A 219 -11.15 27.36 -11.64
CA LYS A 219 -9.73 27.17 -11.91
C LYS A 219 -9.20 25.91 -11.20
N LYS A 220 -9.52 25.75 -9.91
CA LYS A 220 -9.08 24.60 -9.13
C LYS A 220 -9.82 23.31 -9.53
N THR A 221 -11.11 23.39 -9.84
CA THR A 221 -11.89 22.25 -10.35
C THR A 221 -11.29 21.66 -11.63
N ILE A 222 -10.99 22.52 -12.63
CA ILE A 222 -10.38 22.07 -13.89
C ILE A 222 -8.99 21.47 -13.64
N ARG A 223 -8.19 22.10 -12.76
CA ARG A 223 -6.87 21.58 -12.39
C ARG A 223 -6.99 20.17 -11.79
N ILE A 224 -7.88 19.96 -10.82
CA ILE A 224 -8.12 18.66 -10.18
C ILE A 224 -8.54 17.61 -11.22
N LEU A 225 -9.45 17.96 -12.14
CA LEU A 225 -9.92 17.04 -13.19
C LEU A 225 -8.79 16.63 -14.16
N ASN A 226 -7.88 17.55 -14.47
CA ASN A 226 -6.77 17.26 -15.40
C ASN A 226 -5.62 16.50 -14.74
N GLU A 227 -5.43 16.66 -13.44
CA GLU A 227 -4.32 16.03 -12.70
C GLU A 227 -4.67 14.63 -12.22
N ASN A 228 -5.95 14.28 -12.05
CA ASN A 228 -6.40 12.95 -11.61
C ASN A 228 -6.94 12.12 -12.78
N LYS A 229 -6.58 10.84 -12.77
CA LYS A 229 -7.23 9.83 -13.62
C LYS A 229 -8.32 9.15 -12.81
N TYR A 230 -9.57 9.38 -13.17
CA TYR A 230 -10.71 8.79 -12.49
C TYR A 230 -11.13 7.48 -13.17
N SER A 231 -11.28 6.41 -12.37
CA SER A 231 -11.90 5.17 -12.81
C SER A 231 -13.42 5.30 -12.91
N VAL A 232 -14.09 4.28 -13.42
CA VAL A 232 -15.57 4.25 -13.46
C VAL A 232 -16.16 4.28 -12.04
N GLU A 233 -15.52 3.56 -11.10
CA GLU A 233 -15.88 3.55 -9.69
C GLU A 233 -15.74 4.93 -9.06
N ASP A 234 -14.66 5.65 -9.35
CA ASP A 234 -14.46 7.02 -8.88
C ASP A 234 -15.53 7.98 -9.43
N CYS A 235 -15.94 7.83 -10.68
CA CYS A 235 -17.03 8.62 -11.25
C CYS A 235 -18.36 8.41 -10.49
N ILE A 236 -18.65 7.18 -10.08
CA ILE A 236 -19.82 6.87 -9.24
C ILE A 236 -19.70 7.54 -7.88
N LEU A 237 -18.53 7.49 -7.25
CA LEU A 237 -18.27 8.15 -5.97
C LEU A 237 -18.38 9.67 -6.05
N ILE A 238 -17.91 10.27 -7.15
CA ILE A 238 -18.04 11.72 -7.42
C ILE A 238 -19.53 12.09 -7.47
N ILE A 239 -20.35 11.37 -8.25
CA ILE A 239 -21.78 11.65 -8.38
C ILE A 239 -22.49 11.50 -7.03
N ARG A 240 -22.21 10.44 -6.28
CA ARG A 240 -22.76 10.22 -4.94
C ARG A 240 -22.38 11.35 -3.97
N SER A 241 -21.13 11.77 -3.99
CA SER A 241 -20.63 12.86 -3.16
C SER A 241 -21.31 14.18 -3.50
N PHE A 242 -21.50 14.49 -4.80
CA PHE A 242 -22.29 15.64 -5.24
C PHE A 242 -23.72 15.61 -4.71
N LEU A 243 -24.39 14.47 -4.84
CA LEU A 243 -25.76 14.31 -4.37
C LEU A 243 -25.89 14.57 -2.87
N ILE A 244 -24.99 13.97 -2.06
CA ILE A 244 -24.99 14.12 -0.61
C ILE A 244 -24.72 15.58 -0.21
N LYS A 245 -23.67 16.19 -0.77
CA LYS A 245 -23.29 17.57 -0.42
C LYS A 245 -24.31 18.59 -0.91
N SER A 246 -24.89 18.40 -2.09
CA SER A 246 -25.95 19.27 -2.61
C SER A 246 -27.21 19.20 -1.74
N LYS A 247 -27.61 18.00 -1.29
CA LYS A 247 -28.74 17.85 -0.36
C LYS A 247 -28.47 18.56 0.98
N ARG A 248 -27.25 18.46 1.51
CA ARG A 248 -26.85 19.17 2.73
C ARG A 248 -26.91 20.70 2.54
N LEU A 249 -26.36 21.20 1.42
CA LEU A 249 -26.41 22.63 1.11
C LEU A 249 -27.84 23.12 0.96
N LEU A 250 -28.71 22.37 0.27
CA LEU A 250 -30.13 22.73 0.13
C LEU A 250 -30.82 22.83 1.49
N LYS A 251 -30.59 21.87 2.37
CA LYS A 251 -31.13 21.88 3.73
C LYS A 251 -30.63 23.09 4.53
N LEU A 252 -29.33 23.41 4.46
CA LEU A 252 -28.74 24.58 5.11
C LEU A 252 -29.38 25.88 4.59
N VAL A 253 -29.60 25.99 3.28
CA VAL A 253 -30.25 27.17 2.67
C VAL A 253 -31.70 27.31 3.13
N GLN A 254 -32.44 26.20 3.24
CA GLN A 254 -33.81 26.20 3.75
C GLN A 254 -33.90 26.62 5.23
N GLU A 255 -33.01 26.08 6.07
CA GLU A 255 -32.95 26.44 7.49
C GLU A 255 -32.50 27.87 7.71
N ASN A 256 -31.56 28.39 6.92
CA ASN A 256 -31.11 29.76 6.98
C ASN A 256 -32.21 30.75 6.59
N LYS A 257 -33.16 30.35 5.72
CA LYS A 257 -34.34 31.17 5.41
C LYS A 257 -35.31 31.27 6.60
N ASN A 258 -35.35 30.25 7.43
CA ASN A 258 -36.26 30.15 8.56
C ASN A 258 -35.66 30.68 9.88
N ASN A 259 -34.33 30.57 10.05
CA ASN A 259 -33.59 30.99 11.24
C ASN A 259 -32.43 31.94 10.87
N LYS A 260 -32.44 33.15 11.43
CA LYS A 260 -31.42 34.15 11.13
C LYS A 260 -30.04 33.94 11.79
N ASN A 261 -29.85 32.86 12.53
CA ASN A 261 -28.59 32.63 13.26
C ASN A 261 -27.82 31.46 12.66
N ILE A 262 -26.81 31.79 11.86
CA ILE A 262 -25.98 30.84 11.10
C ILE A 262 -25.20 29.89 12.03
N ASP A 263 -24.74 30.36 13.20
CA ASP A 263 -23.94 29.54 14.13
C ASP A 263 -24.73 28.37 14.73
N ASN A 264 -26.05 28.60 14.98
CA ASN A 264 -26.96 27.53 15.45
C ASN A 264 -27.22 26.48 14.37
N ILE A 265 -27.21 26.86 13.10
CA ILE A 265 -27.39 25.94 11.99
C ILE A 265 -26.17 25.03 11.84
N PHE A 266 -24.94 25.56 11.94
CA PHE A 266 -23.71 24.77 11.87
C PHE A 266 -23.53 23.79 13.04
N SER A 267 -24.06 24.12 14.23
CA SER A 267 -23.99 23.19 15.38
C SER A 267 -24.87 21.95 15.21
N THR A 268 -25.94 22.03 14.44
CA THR A 268 -26.88 20.91 14.16
C THR A 268 -26.38 19.95 13.06
N PHE A 269 -25.31 20.32 12.34
CA PHE A 269 -24.76 19.52 11.21
C PHE A 269 -23.35 18.95 11.48
N LYS A 270 -22.92 18.96 12.74
CA LYS A 270 -21.66 18.28 13.16
C LYS A 270 -21.80 16.78 13.21
#